data_68c6c80ea0ea2ab8d1cc8480c270bc89
#
_entry.id   68c6c80ea0ea2ab8d1cc8480c270bc89
#
_cell.length_a   1.000
_cell.length_b   1.000
_cell.length_c   1.000
_cell.angle_alpha   90.00
_cell.angle_beta   90.00
_cell.angle_gamma   90.00
#
_symmetry.space_group_name_H-M   'P 1'
#
loop_
_entity.id
_entity.type
_entity.pdbx_description
1 polymer ?
#
loop_
_entity_poly.entity_id
_entity_poly.type
_entity_poly.pdbx_seq_one_letter_code
_entity_poly.pdbx_strand_id
1 'polypeptide(L)'
;FASECDIVLTGDNDVLVAHPQSGYLVNGLEPFDHTVAEIRAAGTLANGEPVPTLRDFIRVLQDPELNPHGMRLWLDVKRLTKNGEEIDVNHSINACYRACEIIKEMKAQSLCEFLIPTGGSIFDVVRDKVIDEYRINLAWMTCTHPDNYGKAWAQLSYDKIFGDNTAYGPMDYISAGVPLSVYNVDDDETMDAVIPYYPKLKAIFTNYPSKLIQKLRAQGYAED
;
A
#
# COMPACT_ATOMS: atom_id res chain seq x y z
N PHE A 1 1.39 8.63 10.93
CA PHE A 1 2.28 7.68 10.27
C PHE A 1 1.49 6.51 9.69
N ALA A 2 2.04 5.83 8.64
CA ALA A 2 1.52 4.60 8.10
C ALA A 2 2.68 3.65 7.77
N SER A 3 2.42 2.35 7.82
CA SER A 3 3.29 1.31 7.27
C SER A 3 2.61 0.72 6.03
N GLU A 4 3.39 0.28 5.08
CA GLU A 4 2.89 -0.46 3.93
C GLU A 4 3.09 -1.96 4.14
N CYS A 5 2.20 -2.75 3.57
CA CYS A 5 2.38 -4.19 3.46
C CYS A 5 1.65 -4.75 2.23
N ASP A 6 2.22 -5.83 1.71
CA ASP A 6 1.66 -6.58 0.59
C ASP A 6 0.58 -7.55 1.05
N ILE A 7 -0.49 -7.68 0.28
CA ILE A 7 -1.56 -8.63 0.56
C ILE A 7 -1.84 -9.57 -0.60
N VAL A 8 -2.16 -10.82 -0.25
CA VAL A 8 -2.58 -11.87 -1.20
C VAL A 8 -3.74 -12.69 -0.63
N LEU A 9 -4.60 -13.19 -1.51
CA LEU A 9 -5.72 -14.07 -1.15
C LEU A 9 -5.26 -15.53 -1.04
N THR A 10 -5.84 -16.29 -0.11
CA THR A 10 -5.59 -17.73 0.06
C THR A 10 -6.73 -18.58 -0.48
N GLY A 11 -6.50 -19.88 -0.67
CA GLY A 11 -7.49 -20.84 -1.15
C GLY A 11 -8.68 -21.01 -0.19
N ASP A 12 -8.51 -20.77 1.10
CA ASP A 12 -9.59 -20.74 2.10
C ASP A 12 -10.24 -19.36 2.28
N ASN A 13 -10.03 -18.47 1.31
CA ASN A 13 -10.63 -17.15 1.27
C ASN A 13 -10.28 -16.25 2.49
N ASP A 14 -9.04 -16.31 2.94
CA ASP A 14 -8.47 -15.35 3.88
C ASP A 14 -7.40 -14.48 3.19
N VAL A 15 -6.89 -13.47 3.86
CA VAL A 15 -5.91 -12.52 3.32
C VAL A 15 -4.63 -12.62 4.15
N LEU A 16 -3.54 -13.05 3.50
CA LEU A 16 -2.19 -13.01 4.07
C LEU A 16 -1.55 -11.63 3.87
N VAL A 17 -0.73 -11.24 4.83
CA VAL A 17 0.22 -10.13 4.70
C VAL A 17 1.58 -10.72 4.36
N ALA A 18 1.89 -10.74 3.07
CA ALA A 18 3.12 -11.33 2.56
C ALA A 18 3.49 -10.78 1.17
N HIS A 19 4.78 -10.53 0.95
CA HIS A 19 5.30 -10.31 -0.40
C HIS A 19 5.53 -11.66 -1.10
N PRO A 20 4.85 -11.96 -2.21
CA PRO A 20 5.03 -13.22 -2.92
C PRO A 20 6.46 -13.37 -3.46
N GLN A 21 7.07 -14.51 -3.19
CA GLN A 21 8.36 -14.88 -3.75
C GLN A 21 8.17 -15.36 -5.20
N SER A 22 9.18 -15.14 -6.05
CA SER A 22 9.09 -15.51 -7.47
C SER A 22 7.84 -14.93 -8.18
N GLY A 23 7.23 -13.87 -7.63
CA GLY A 23 6.06 -13.20 -8.17
C GLY A 23 4.72 -13.90 -7.91
N TYR A 24 4.67 -15.07 -7.25
CA TYR A 24 3.41 -15.78 -6.98
C TYR A 24 3.43 -16.75 -5.79
N LEU A 25 4.56 -17.05 -5.19
CA LEU A 25 4.67 -18.02 -4.10
C LEU A 25 4.78 -17.34 -2.73
N VAL A 26 4.18 -17.95 -1.71
CA VAL A 26 4.38 -17.64 -0.30
C VAL A 26 4.83 -18.92 0.41
N ASN A 27 5.98 -18.90 1.07
CA ASN A 27 6.62 -20.08 1.65
C ASN A 27 6.74 -21.26 0.66
N GLY A 28 6.96 -20.97 -0.63
CA GLY A 28 7.08 -21.98 -1.69
C GLY A 28 5.76 -22.55 -2.19
N LEU A 29 4.61 -22.10 -1.69
CA LEU A 29 3.27 -22.53 -2.09
C LEU A 29 2.53 -21.43 -2.85
N GLU A 30 1.66 -21.82 -3.77
CA GLU A 30 0.73 -20.92 -4.47
C GLU A 30 -0.41 -20.55 -3.50
N PRO A 31 -0.52 -19.28 -3.05
CA PRO A 31 -1.45 -18.93 -1.97
C PRO A 31 -2.92 -19.15 -2.34
N PHE A 32 -3.29 -19.00 -3.62
CA PHE A 32 -4.67 -19.18 -4.09
C PHE A 32 -5.14 -20.65 -4.09
N ASP A 33 -4.21 -21.61 -4.02
CA ASP A 33 -4.52 -23.05 -3.99
C ASP A 33 -4.36 -23.66 -2.58
N HIS A 34 -3.85 -22.89 -1.62
CA HIS A 34 -3.54 -23.39 -0.28
C HIS A 34 -4.21 -22.55 0.81
N THR A 35 -4.53 -23.20 1.93
CA THR A 35 -5.05 -22.55 3.13
C THR A 35 -3.96 -21.79 3.89
N VAL A 36 -4.35 -20.84 4.72
CA VAL A 36 -3.43 -20.18 5.68
C VAL A 36 -2.67 -21.20 6.53
N ALA A 37 -3.34 -22.27 6.97
CA ALA A 37 -2.72 -23.32 7.80
C ALA A 37 -1.61 -24.08 7.07
N GLU A 38 -1.83 -24.44 5.80
CA GLU A 38 -0.84 -25.13 4.97
C GLU A 38 0.36 -24.23 4.67
N ILE A 39 0.13 -22.94 4.34
CA ILE A 39 1.20 -21.98 4.08
C ILE A 39 2.07 -21.75 5.33
N ARG A 40 1.44 -21.65 6.52
CA ARG A 40 2.16 -21.55 7.79
C ARG A 40 2.93 -22.81 8.16
N ALA A 41 2.42 -23.98 7.81
CA ALA A 41 3.12 -25.24 8.03
C ALA A 41 4.33 -25.42 7.09
N ALA A 42 4.31 -24.80 5.92
CA ALA A 42 5.39 -24.88 4.93
C ALA A 42 6.60 -23.99 5.27
N GLY A 43 6.45 -22.96 6.11
CA GLY A 43 7.56 -22.08 6.47
C GLY A 43 7.18 -20.93 7.39
N THR A 44 8.20 -20.18 7.80
CA THR A 44 8.09 -19.00 8.67
C THR A 44 8.75 -17.79 8.01
N LEU A 45 8.49 -16.60 8.56
CA LEU A 45 9.24 -15.38 8.25
C LEU A 45 10.70 -15.53 8.71
N ALA A 46 11.56 -14.62 8.25
CA ALA A 46 12.99 -14.63 8.60
C ALA A 46 13.26 -14.51 10.12
N ASN A 47 12.33 -13.92 10.87
CA ASN A 47 12.39 -13.84 12.33
C ASN A 47 11.82 -15.07 13.07
N GLY A 48 11.38 -16.10 12.34
CA GLY A 48 10.81 -17.34 12.87
C GLY A 48 9.30 -17.28 13.17
N GLU A 49 8.64 -16.16 12.95
CA GLU A 49 7.20 -16.05 13.13
C GLU A 49 6.40 -16.63 11.95
N PRO A 50 5.17 -17.11 12.18
CA PRO A 50 4.30 -17.53 11.09
C PRO A 50 3.89 -16.33 10.22
N VAL A 51 3.64 -16.56 8.92
CA VAL A 51 3.09 -15.53 8.03
C VAL A 51 1.78 -15.01 8.61
N PRO A 52 1.65 -13.69 8.83
CA PRO A 52 0.46 -13.10 9.43
C PRO A 52 -0.69 -12.99 8.43
N THR A 53 -1.92 -12.99 8.94
CA THR A 53 -3.10 -12.59 8.20
C THR A 53 -3.37 -11.09 8.36
N LEU A 54 -4.19 -10.51 7.48
CA LEU A 54 -4.67 -9.13 7.64
C LEU A 54 -5.36 -8.91 9.00
N ARG A 55 -6.09 -9.93 9.49
CA ARG A 55 -6.73 -9.87 10.82
C ARG A 55 -5.72 -9.73 11.96
N ASP A 56 -4.57 -10.37 11.85
CA ASP A 56 -3.51 -10.28 12.86
C ASP A 56 -2.92 -8.86 12.90
N PHE A 57 -2.66 -8.26 11.72
CA PHE A 57 -2.22 -6.87 11.64
C PHE A 57 -3.25 -5.87 12.18
N ILE A 58 -4.52 -6.02 11.81
CA ILE A 58 -5.57 -5.11 12.30
C ILE A 58 -5.70 -5.19 13.82
N ARG A 59 -5.57 -6.37 14.45
CA ARG A 59 -5.59 -6.49 15.92
C ARG A 59 -4.46 -5.68 16.57
N VAL A 60 -3.25 -5.74 16.01
CA VAL A 60 -2.11 -4.94 16.50
C VAL A 60 -2.39 -3.44 16.35
N LEU A 61 -2.95 -3.03 15.21
CA LEU A 61 -3.27 -1.61 14.97
C LEU A 61 -4.38 -1.08 15.87
N GLN A 62 -5.31 -1.93 16.31
CA GLN A 62 -6.41 -1.58 17.21
C GLN A 62 -6.02 -1.60 18.69
N ASP A 63 -4.88 -2.21 19.01
CA ASP A 63 -4.36 -2.27 20.38
C ASP A 63 -3.63 -0.96 20.72
N PRO A 64 -4.12 -0.14 21.67
CA PRO A 64 -3.49 1.12 22.01
C PRO A 64 -2.12 0.97 22.71
N GLU A 65 -1.81 -0.20 23.28
CA GLU A 65 -0.48 -0.47 23.86
C GLU A 65 0.54 -0.78 22.76
N LEU A 66 0.12 -1.48 21.69
CA LEU A 66 0.97 -1.83 20.55
C LEU A 66 1.04 -0.74 19.50
N ASN A 67 0.00 0.07 19.38
CA ASN A 67 -0.11 1.18 18.43
C ASN A 67 -0.46 2.52 19.13
N PRO A 68 0.39 3.00 20.07
CA PRO A 68 0.10 4.20 20.88
C PRO A 68 0.02 5.50 20.06
N HIS A 69 0.58 5.51 18.86
CA HIS A 69 0.61 6.68 17.97
C HIS A 69 -0.42 6.61 16.84
N GLY A 70 -1.31 5.61 16.84
CA GLY A 70 -2.35 5.49 15.82
C GLY A 70 -1.81 5.28 14.40
N MET A 71 -0.74 4.49 14.25
CA MET A 71 -0.18 4.13 12.95
C MET A 71 -1.24 3.45 12.09
N ARG A 72 -1.27 3.78 10.80
CA ARG A 72 -2.19 3.25 9.80
C ARG A 72 -1.49 2.23 8.90
N LEU A 73 -2.26 1.46 8.16
CA LEU A 73 -1.76 0.43 7.26
C LEU A 73 -2.17 0.73 5.81
N TRP A 74 -1.20 0.69 4.91
CA TRP A 74 -1.41 0.77 3.48
C TRP A 74 -1.22 -0.61 2.86
N LEU A 75 -2.28 -1.10 2.21
CA LEU A 75 -2.37 -2.46 1.70
C LEU A 75 -2.07 -2.47 0.21
N ASP A 76 -0.87 -2.91 -0.17
CA ASP A 76 -0.51 -3.12 -1.57
C ASP A 76 -1.11 -4.44 -2.06
N VAL A 77 -2.09 -4.32 -2.96
CA VAL A 77 -2.77 -5.49 -3.55
C VAL A 77 -1.88 -6.09 -4.62
N LYS A 78 -1.25 -7.24 -4.34
CA LYS A 78 -0.30 -7.83 -5.27
C LYS A 78 -0.97 -8.47 -6.49
N ARG A 79 -0.39 -8.18 -7.65
CA ARG A 79 -0.60 -8.96 -8.86
C ARG A 79 0.28 -10.20 -8.79
N LEU A 80 -0.33 -11.37 -8.90
CA LEU A 80 0.43 -12.62 -8.94
C LEU A 80 0.87 -12.86 -10.38
N THR A 81 2.18 -12.95 -10.59
CA THR A 81 2.78 -13.14 -11.92
C THR A 81 3.67 -14.37 -11.94
N LYS A 82 3.56 -15.16 -13.01
CA LYS A 82 4.43 -16.30 -13.32
C LYS A 82 5.11 -16.03 -14.65
N ASN A 83 6.44 -16.05 -14.67
CA ASN A 83 7.25 -15.72 -15.85
C ASN A 83 6.95 -14.32 -16.44
N GLY A 84 6.57 -13.36 -15.60
CA GLY A 84 6.23 -11.99 -16.01
C GLY A 84 4.79 -11.79 -16.51
N GLU A 85 4.01 -12.86 -16.62
CA GLU A 85 2.59 -12.81 -16.99
C GLU A 85 1.70 -12.92 -15.75
N GLU A 86 0.63 -12.13 -15.69
CA GLU A 86 -0.36 -12.21 -14.61
C GLU A 86 -1.12 -13.54 -14.68
N ILE A 87 -1.18 -14.27 -13.56
CA ILE A 87 -1.83 -15.58 -13.50
C ILE A 87 -3.35 -15.42 -13.63
N ASP A 88 -3.95 -14.55 -12.82
CA ASP A 88 -5.37 -14.22 -12.85
C ASP A 88 -5.63 -12.86 -12.21
N VAL A 89 -6.13 -11.91 -12.97
CA VAL A 89 -6.53 -10.58 -12.49
C VAL A 89 -7.64 -10.65 -11.43
N ASN A 90 -8.55 -11.64 -11.54
CA ASN A 90 -9.62 -11.80 -10.56
C ASN A 90 -9.08 -12.16 -9.17
N HIS A 91 -7.92 -12.80 -9.08
CA HIS A 91 -7.29 -13.08 -7.80
C HIS A 91 -7.01 -11.78 -7.02
N SER A 92 -6.39 -10.80 -7.67
CA SER A 92 -6.10 -9.49 -7.05
C SER A 92 -7.38 -8.71 -6.71
N ILE A 93 -8.38 -8.75 -7.58
CA ILE A 93 -9.70 -8.13 -7.33
C ILE A 93 -10.38 -8.78 -6.12
N ASN A 94 -10.38 -10.11 -6.06
CA ASN A 94 -10.98 -10.86 -4.94
C ASN A 94 -10.20 -10.64 -3.64
N ALA A 95 -8.86 -10.55 -3.69
CA ALA A 95 -8.02 -10.20 -2.53
C ALA A 95 -8.41 -8.82 -1.98
N CYS A 96 -8.59 -7.83 -2.85
CA CYS A 96 -9.03 -6.49 -2.47
C CYS A 96 -10.42 -6.52 -1.80
N TYR A 97 -11.40 -7.19 -2.40
CA TYR A 97 -12.75 -7.27 -1.84
C TYR A 97 -12.79 -8.04 -0.51
N ARG A 98 -12.05 -9.16 -0.43
CA ARG A 98 -11.98 -9.91 0.82
C ARG A 98 -11.33 -9.10 1.94
N ALA A 99 -10.26 -8.36 1.62
CA ALA A 99 -9.66 -7.42 2.57
C ALA A 99 -10.67 -6.35 3.02
N CYS A 100 -11.47 -5.77 2.11
CA CYS A 100 -12.53 -4.84 2.47
C CYS A 100 -13.56 -5.44 3.45
N GLU A 101 -13.98 -6.69 3.24
CA GLU A 101 -14.88 -7.39 4.14
C GLU A 101 -14.28 -7.55 5.54
N ILE A 102 -13.02 -8.01 5.62
CA ILE A 102 -12.29 -8.17 6.88
C ILE A 102 -12.17 -6.83 7.61
N ILE A 103 -11.77 -5.77 6.91
CA ILE A 103 -11.62 -4.42 7.48
C ILE A 103 -12.97 -3.93 8.03
N LYS A 104 -14.07 -4.15 7.30
CA LYS A 104 -15.41 -3.78 7.73
C LYS A 104 -15.89 -4.61 8.94
N GLU A 105 -15.69 -5.93 8.91
CA GLU A 105 -16.00 -6.84 10.04
C GLU A 105 -15.29 -6.40 11.32
N MET A 106 -14.04 -5.99 11.21
CA MET A 106 -13.20 -5.54 12.33
C MET A 106 -13.36 -4.04 12.65
N LYS A 107 -14.20 -3.29 11.92
CA LYS A 107 -14.41 -1.83 12.08
C LYS A 107 -13.12 -1.02 11.97
N ALA A 108 -12.24 -1.41 11.03
CA ALA A 108 -10.90 -0.85 10.86
C ALA A 108 -10.76 0.08 9.64
N GLN A 109 -11.87 0.62 9.08
CA GLN A 109 -11.85 1.43 7.87
C GLN A 109 -10.99 2.69 7.98
N SER A 110 -10.89 3.28 9.18
CA SER A 110 -10.03 4.43 9.43
C SER A 110 -8.55 4.09 9.56
N LEU A 111 -8.22 2.81 9.75
CA LEU A 111 -6.85 2.34 9.92
C LEU A 111 -6.21 1.84 8.64
N CYS A 112 -6.99 1.52 7.60
CA CYS A 112 -6.50 0.89 6.39
C CYS A 112 -6.79 1.74 5.15
N GLU A 113 -5.86 1.78 4.20
CA GLU A 113 -6.04 2.31 2.85
C GLU A 113 -5.42 1.35 1.84
N PHE A 114 -5.93 1.31 0.61
CA PHE A 114 -5.37 0.43 -0.42
C PHE A 114 -4.40 1.17 -1.34
N LEU A 115 -3.39 0.44 -1.79
CA LEU A 115 -2.54 0.79 -2.91
C LEU A 115 -2.88 -0.17 -4.05
N ILE A 116 -3.47 0.37 -5.13
CA ILE A 116 -3.89 -0.44 -6.26
C ILE A 116 -2.83 -0.35 -7.36
N PRO A 117 -2.24 -1.51 -7.76
CA PRO A 117 -1.18 -1.55 -8.74
C PRO A 117 -1.66 -1.20 -10.14
N THR A 118 -0.71 -1.12 -11.03
CA THR A 118 -0.86 -0.84 -12.46
C THR A 118 -1.79 -1.77 -13.20
N GLY A 119 -2.38 -1.17 -14.17
CA GLY A 119 -3.29 -1.79 -15.12
C GLY A 119 -4.70 -1.35 -14.78
N GLY A 120 -5.31 -0.55 -15.64
CA GLY A 120 -6.65 -0.01 -15.47
C GLY A 120 -7.71 -1.04 -15.10
N SER A 121 -7.45 -2.33 -15.42
CA SER A 121 -8.38 -3.42 -15.15
C SER A 121 -8.72 -3.62 -13.67
N ILE A 122 -7.75 -3.54 -12.75
CA ILE A 122 -8.04 -3.73 -11.30
C ILE A 122 -8.62 -2.45 -10.73
N PHE A 123 -7.96 -1.32 -10.94
CA PHE A 123 -8.35 -0.03 -10.38
C PHE A 123 -9.79 0.35 -10.76
N ASP A 124 -10.13 0.27 -12.05
CA ASP A 124 -11.46 0.64 -12.54
C ASP A 124 -12.57 -0.26 -11.97
N VAL A 125 -12.26 -1.54 -11.71
CA VAL A 125 -13.22 -2.49 -11.15
C VAL A 125 -13.45 -2.26 -9.65
N VAL A 126 -12.39 -1.96 -8.87
CA VAL A 126 -12.49 -1.92 -7.40
C VAL A 126 -12.79 -0.53 -6.85
N ARG A 127 -12.39 0.55 -7.54
CA ARG A 127 -12.40 1.92 -7.04
C ARG A 127 -13.72 2.33 -6.39
N ASP A 128 -14.79 2.30 -7.15
CA ASP A 128 -16.07 2.85 -6.69
C ASP A 128 -16.65 2.03 -5.53
N LYS A 129 -16.51 0.71 -5.59
CA LYS A 129 -16.97 -0.18 -4.52
C LYS A 129 -16.17 0.00 -3.24
N VAL A 130 -14.85 0.10 -3.33
CA VAL A 130 -13.98 0.31 -2.16
C VAL A 130 -14.28 1.66 -1.50
N ILE A 131 -14.35 2.73 -2.28
CA ILE A 131 -14.56 4.07 -1.74
C ILE A 131 -16.01 4.27 -1.27
N ASP A 132 -17.00 3.93 -2.07
CA ASP A 132 -18.39 4.32 -1.82
C ASP A 132 -19.15 3.33 -0.95
N GLU A 133 -18.90 2.01 -1.08
CA GLU A 133 -19.61 0.99 -0.29
C GLU A 133 -18.87 0.60 1.00
N TYR A 134 -17.54 0.36 0.90
CA TYR A 134 -16.74 -0.03 2.06
C TYR A 134 -16.22 1.15 2.88
N ARG A 135 -16.20 2.37 2.30
CA ARG A 135 -15.72 3.59 2.97
C ARG A 135 -14.23 3.49 3.32
N ILE A 136 -13.44 2.91 2.42
CA ILE A 136 -11.99 2.78 2.55
C ILE A 136 -11.35 3.61 1.45
N ASN A 137 -10.34 4.40 1.78
CA ASN A 137 -9.59 5.17 0.79
C ASN A 137 -8.66 4.26 0.00
N LEU A 138 -8.36 4.67 -1.24
CA LEU A 138 -7.40 3.96 -2.06
C LEU A 138 -6.56 4.91 -2.93
N ALA A 139 -5.36 4.45 -3.26
CA ALA A 139 -4.45 5.06 -4.21
C ALA A 139 -4.47 4.32 -5.54
N TRP A 140 -4.21 5.07 -6.60
CA TRP A 140 -3.78 4.52 -7.88
C TRP A 140 -2.27 4.73 -8.05
N MET A 141 -1.50 3.63 -8.19
CA MET A 141 -0.04 3.66 -8.14
C MET A 141 0.64 4.07 -9.44
N THR A 142 -0.06 4.18 -10.55
CA THR A 142 0.61 4.30 -11.85
C THR A 142 0.04 5.27 -12.84
N CYS A 143 -1.10 5.84 -12.55
CA CYS A 143 -1.65 6.88 -13.39
C CYS A 143 -0.82 8.16 -13.22
N THR A 144 -0.28 8.65 -14.35
CA THR A 144 0.53 9.87 -14.35
C THR A 144 -0.27 11.13 -14.70
N HIS A 145 -1.57 11.01 -15.00
CA HIS A 145 -2.40 12.17 -15.36
C HIS A 145 -3.30 12.57 -14.18
N PRO A 146 -3.13 13.78 -13.60
CA PRO A 146 -3.84 14.19 -12.39
C PRO A 146 -5.37 14.16 -12.51
N ASP A 147 -5.93 14.42 -13.69
CA ASP A 147 -7.39 14.47 -13.88
C ASP A 147 -8.09 13.10 -13.83
N ASN A 148 -7.33 11.99 -13.84
CA ASN A 148 -7.92 10.64 -13.92
C ASN A 148 -8.22 10.00 -12.56
N TYR A 149 -7.84 10.62 -11.45
CA TYR A 149 -7.93 10.01 -10.11
C TYR A 149 -9.34 9.96 -9.52
N GLY A 150 -10.22 10.87 -9.88
CA GLY A 150 -11.55 10.96 -9.28
C GLY A 150 -11.46 11.16 -7.76
N LYS A 151 -11.99 10.20 -6.98
CA LYS A 151 -11.96 10.21 -5.51
C LYS A 151 -10.69 9.55 -4.92
N ALA A 152 -9.88 8.89 -5.75
CA ALA A 152 -8.66 8.24 -5.34
C ALA A 152 -7.52 9.24 -5.15
N TRP A 153 -6.44 8.81 -4.50
CA TRP A 153 -5.22 9.59 -4.37
C TRP A 153 -4.07 8.96 -5.18
N ALA A 154 -3.03 9.73 -5.41
CA ALA A 154 -1.89 9.32 -6.22
C ALA A 154 -0.77 8.75 -5.35
N GLN A 155 -0.28 7.54 -5.67
CA GLN A 155 0.95 6.95 -5.14
C GLN A 155 1.93 6.77 -6.30
N LEU A 156 2.96 7.61 -6.40
CA LEU A 156 3.85 7.60 -7.55
C LEU A 156 5.32 7.52 -7.12
N SER A 157 6.13 6.84 -7.94
CA SER A 157 7.57 6.80 -7.71
C SER A 157 8.20 8.17 -7.90
N TYR A 158 9.31 8.42 -7.20
CA TYR A 158 10.08 9.64 -7.32
C TYR A 158 10.37 10.00 -8.79
N ASP A 159 10.84 9.05 -9.59
CA ASP A 159 11.19 9.28 -11.00
C ASP A 159 10.01 9.74 -11.86
N LYS A 160 8.78 9.33 -11.51
CA LYS A 160 7.57 9.75 -12.25
C LYS A 160 7.12 11.16 -11.94
N ILE A 161 7.60 11.75 -10.85
CA ILE A 161 7.18 13.08 -10.36
C ILE A 161 8.31 14.10 -10.44
N PHE A 162 9.57 13.67 -10.28
CA PHE A 162 10.75 14.52 -10.22
C PHE A 162 11.78 14.20 -11.33
N GLY A 163 11.58 13.14 -12.12
CA GLY A 163 12.50 12.76 -13.19
C GLY A 163 12.47 13.74 -14.37
N ASP A 164 13.52 13.76 -15.16
CA ASP A 164 13.76 14.72 -16.27
C ASP A 164 12.67 14.70 -17.36
N ASN A 165 11.94 13.59 -17.51
CA ASN A 165 10.92 13.41 -18.56
C ASN A 165 9.50 13.33 -17.99
N THR A 166 9.26 13.91 -16.83
CA THR A 166 7.90 13.91 -16.25
C THR A 166 6.99 14.89 -16.97
N ALA A 167 5.80 14.42 -17.35
CA ALA A 167 4.78 15.28 -17.93
C ALA A 167 4.07 16.16 -16.88
N TYR A 168 4.02 15.70 -15.64
CA TYR A 168 3.33 16.34 -14.52
C TYR A 168 4.19 16.25 -13.26
N GLY A 169 4.54 17.40 -12.68
CA GLY A 169 5.27 17.49 -11.41
C GLY A 169 4.34 17.56 -10.19
N PRO A 170 4.90 17.66 -8.97
CA PRO A 170 4.09 17.68 -7.74
C PRO A 170 3.00 18.75 -7.72
N MET A 171 3.30 19.94 -8.27
CA MET A 171 2.36 21.05 -8.27
C MET A 171 1.14 20.83 -9.17
N ASP A 172 1.24 19.99 -10.20
CA ASP A 172 0.10 19.69 -11.07
C ASP A 172 -0.95 18.87 -10.29
N TYR A 173 -0.52 17.87 -9.51
CA TYR A 173 -1.40 17.09 -8.62
C TYR A 173 -2.00 17.95 -7.52
N ILE A 174 -1.18 18.75 -6.85
CA ILE A 174 -1.62 19.65 -5.78
C ILE A 174 -2.66 20.65 -6.30
N SER A 175 -2.43 21.21 -7.48
CA SER A 175 -3.34 22.19 -8.11
C SER A 175 -4.64 21.55 -8.61
N ALA A 176 -4.59 20.29 -9.04
CA ALA A 176 -5.76 19.49 -9.39
C ALA A 176 -6.55 18.98 -8.16
N GLY A 177 -6.04 19.20 -6.94
CA GLY A 177 -6.66 18.73 -5.70
C GLY A 177 -6.52 17.22 -5.47
N VAL A 178 -5.57 16.58 -6.16
CA VAL A 178 -5.27 15.15 -5.99
C VAL A 178 -4.25 14.98 -4.87
N PRO A 179 -4.60 14.30 -3.75
CA PRO A 179 -3.62 14.01 -2.72
C PRO A 179 -2.51 13.12 -3.29
N LEU A 180 -1.25 13.54 -3.11
CA LEU A 180 -0.08 12.87 -3.68
C LEU A 180 0.82 12.30 -2.60
N SER A 181 1.19 11.03 -2.73
CA SER A 181 2.30 10.40 -2.03
C SER A 181 3.41 10.03 -3.00
N VAL A 182 4.65 10.19 -2.57
CA VAL A 182 5.84 9.88 -3.38
C VAL A 182 6.61 8.76 -2.70
N TYR A 183 6.98 7.71 -3.45
CA TYR A 183 7.71 6.56 -2.94
C TYR A 183 9.09 6.36 -3.59
N ASN A 184 9.87 5.59 -2.85
CA ASN A 184 11.30 5.39 -2.91
C ASN A 184 12.07 6.71 -2.70
N VAL A 185 11.74 7.38 -1.58
CA VAL A 185 12.47 8.57 -1.13
C VAL A 185 13.46 8.14 -0.04
N ASP A 186 14.58 7.51 -0.45
CA ASP A 186 15.44 6.74 0.45
C ASP A 186 16.82 7.35 0.70
N ASP A 187 17.28 8.26 -0.15
CA ASP A 187 18.56 8.94 -0.03
C ASP A 187 18.43 10.45 0.23
N ASP A 188 19.56 11.11 0.44
CA ASP A 188 19.58 12.55 0.76
C ASP A 188 19.07 13.40 -0.39
N GLU A 189 19.40 13.05 -1.63
CA GLU A 189 19.05 13.80 -2.84
C GLU A 189 17.52 13.78 -3.04
N THR A 190 16.92 12.59 -3.01
CA THR A 190 15.47 12.44 -3.16
C THR A 190 14.71 13.05 -2.00
N MET A 191 15.19 12.92 -0.75
CA MET A 191 14.59 13.58 0.41
C MET A 191 14.61 15.10 0.28
N ASP A 192 15.75 15.69 -0.07
CA ASP A 192 15.91 17.14 -0.19
C ASP A 192 15.06 17.73 -1.33
N ALA A 193 14.83 16.95 -2.41
CA ALA A 193 13.93 17.36 -3.49
C ALA A 193 12.45 17.32 -3.09
N VAL A 194 12.03 16.36 -2.26
CA VAL A 194 10.62 16.14 -1.90
C VAL A 194 10.17 16.99 -0.70
N ILE A 195 11.03 17.21 0.29
CA ILE A 195 10.70 17.92 1.54
C ILE A 195 10.07 19.31 1.32
N PRO A 196 10.45 20.15 0.33
CA PRO A 196 9.80 21.42 0.09
C PRO A 196 8.29 21.34 -0.20
N TYR A 197 7.82 20.16 -0.62
CA TYR A 197 6.40 19.89 -0.90
C TYR A 197 5.67 19.23 0.28
N TYR A 198 6.39 18.81 1.32
CA TYR A 198 5.86 18.04 2.46
C TYR A 198 4.53 18.55 3.02
N PRO A 199 4.33 19.85 3.26
CA PRO A 199 3.07 20.34 3.83
C PRO A 199 1.84 20.13 2.93
N LYS A 200 2.05 19.87 1.64
CA LYS A 200 1.00 19.70 0.64
C LYS A 200 0.86 18.26 0.15
N LEU A 201 1.80 17.39 0.53
CA LEU A 201 1.76 15.98 0.18
C LEU A 201 0.88 15.21 1.17
N LYS A 202 0.24 14.14 0.69
CA LYS A 202 -0.43 13.17 1.56
C LYS A 202 0.59 12.40 2.40
N ALA A 203 1.70 11.98 1.78
CA ALA A 203 2.80 11.32 2.48
C ALA A 203 4.10 11.29 1.64
N ILE A 204 5.20 11.02 2.32
CA ILE A 204 6.48 10.62 1.75
C ILE A 204 6.76 9.19 2.21
N PHE A 205 6.97 8.28 1.25
CA PHE A 205 7.23 6.87 1.52
C PHE A 205 8.73 6.59 1.45
N THR A 206 9.29 6.06 2.54
CA THR A 206 10.73 5.82 2.68
C THR A 206 11.02 4.59 3.55
N ASN A 207 12.10 3.89 3.23
CA ASN A 207 12.69 2.85 4.08
C ASN A 207 13.51 3.42 5.25
N TYR A 208 13.73 4.73 5.28
CA TYR A 208 14.54 5.43 6.29
C TYR A 208 13.76 6.51 7.03
N PRO A 209 12.65 6.17 7.74
CA PRO A 209 11.75 7.15 8.35
C PRO A 209 12.44 8.04 9.38
N SER A 210 13.36 7.49 10.18
CA SER A 210 14.11 8.28 11.15
C SER A 210 14.97 9.37 10.52
N LYS A 211 15.59 9.07 9.35
CA LYS A 211 16.38 10.04 8.59
C LYS A 211 15.49 11.15 8.02
N LEU A 212 14.36 10.78 7.43
CA LEU A 212 13.40 11.74 6.90
C LEU A 212 12.86 12.66 7.99
N ILE A 213 12.50 12.11 9.17
CA ILE A 213 12.02 12.91 10.31
C ILE A 213 13.07 13.90 10.78
N GLN A 214 14.35 13.51 10.87
CA GLN A 214 15.44 14.43 11.23
C GLN A 214 15.55 15.60 10.24
N LYS A 215 15.47 15.31 8.92
CA LYS A 215 15.51 16.36 7.90
C LYS A 215 14.28 17.30 7.97
N LEU A 216 13.08 16.74 8.18
CA LEU A 216 11.86 17.54 8.35
C LEU A 216 11.95 18.45 9.57
N ARG A 217 12.46 17.94 10.71
CA ARG A 217 12.70 18.76 11.92
C ARG A 217 13.71 19.86 11.68
N ALA A 218 14.80 19.59 10.97
CA ALA A 218 15.81 20.59 10.63
C ALA A 218 15.25 21.75 9.79
N GLN A 219 14.16 21.50 9.04
CA GLN A 219 13.45 22.51 8.27
C GLN A 219 12.20 23.09 8.96
N GLY A 220 11.94 22.68 10.20
CA GLY A 220 10.83 23.21 11.01
C GLY A 220 9.45 22.61 10.67
N TYR A 221 9.38 21.47 9.99
CA TYR A 221 8.13 20.85 9.57
C TYR A 221 7.59 19.78 10.52
N ALA A 222 8.42 19.11 11.27
CA ALA A 222 8.00 18.04 12.17
C ALA A 222 7.90 18.56 13.60
N GLU A 223 6.80 18.24 14.25
CA GLU A 223 6.61 18.43 15.70
C GLU A 223 7.22 17.23 16.47
N ASP A 224 7.42 17.40 17.76
CA ASP A 224 7.97 16.38 18.66
C ASP A 224 6.99 15.23 18.96
#